data_0f1fa44018d348569f6b1ee39f3489f1
#
_entry.id   0f1fa44018d348569f6b1ee39f3489f1
#
_cell.length_a   1.000
_cell.length_b   1.000
_cell.length_c   1.000
_cell.angle_alpha   90.00
_cell.angle_beta   90.00
_cell.angle_gamma   90.00
#
_symmetry.space_group_name_H-M   'P 1'
#
loop_
_entity.id
_entity.type
_entity.pdbx_description
1 polymer ?
#
loop_
_entity_poly.entity_id
_entity_poly.type
_entity_poly.pdbx_seq_one_letter_code
_entity_poly.pdbx_strand_id
1 'polypeptide(L)'
;EQLKKWDRSKIYDALIRETTISEDAAAIISREVEKMIAELEIDMITAPLIRELTNAKLVEYGLSKIRKQHTRLGVPLYDARQIIMMPNKENANVPHGPEATNLTLAENIKKEFALLEVFTQDLADAHMRGDIHLHDLGMVDRPYCSGQSIEYVKRFGLNLPNALSIAKPARHPEVLIEQIIKFSAALQGHFSG
;
A
#
# COMPACT_ATOMS: atom_id res chain seq x y z
N GLU A 1 -4.26 -19.77 8.68
CA GLU A 1 -2.85 -19.92 9.14
C GLU A 1 -2.71 -21.26 9.84
N GLN A 2 -1.70 -22.05 9.46
CA GLN A 2 -1.40 -23.31 10.14
C GLN A 2 -0.49 -23.05 11.35
N LEU A 3 -0.81 -23.67 12.49
CA LEU A 3 0.07 -23.69 13.67
C LEU A 3 1.39 -24.36 13.29
N LYS A 4 2.50 -23.69 13.60
CA LYS A 4 3.86 -24.19 13.38
C LYS A 4 4.61 -24.22 14.69
N LYS A 5 5.52 -25.17 14.84
CA LYS A 5 6.43 -25.22 15.98
C LYS A 5 7.27 -23.94 16.01
N TRP A 6 7.56 -23.44 17.22
CA TRP A 6 8.45 -22.30 17.44
C TRP A 6 9.83 -22.55 16.80
N ASP A 7 10.33 -21.52 16.15
CA ASP A 7 11.61 -21.53 15.46
C ASP A 7 12.19 -20.11 15.40
N ARG A 8 13.17 -19.85 16.27
CA ARG A 8 13.86 -18.57 16.36
C ARG A 8 14.56 -18.17 15.06
N SER A 9 15.04 -19.14 14.28
CA SER A 9 15.77 -18.83 13.04
C SER A 9 14.97 -17.98 12.10
N LYS A 10 13.64 -18.07 12.13
CA LYS A 10 12.75 -17.26 11.29
C LYS A 10 12.81 -15.76 11.60
N ILE A 11 13.09 -15.39 12.85
CA ILE A 11 13.30 -13.98 13.22
C ILE A 11 14.62 -13.49 12.64
N TYR A 12 15.68 -14.27 12.82
CA TYR A 12 17.00 -13.99 12.25
C TYR A 12 16.93 -13.85 10.73
N ASP A 13 16.37 -14.84 10.04
CA ASP A 13 16.26 -14.86 8.58
C ASP A 13 15.42 -13.70 8.04
N ALA A 14 14.34 -13.32 8.74
CA ALA A 14 13.53 -12.16 8.38
C ALA A 14 14.34 -10.86 8.51
N LEU A 15 15.06 -10.66 9.60
CA LEU A 15 15.90 -9.49 9.81
C LEU A 15 16.99 -9.36 8.73
N ILE A 16 17.69 -10.45 8.41
CA ILE A 16 18.72 -10.44 7.36
C ILE A 16 18.12 -10.16 5.98
N ARG A 17 17.00 -10.77 5.65
CA ARG A 17 16.35 -10.61 4.35
C ARG A 17 15.73 -9.23 4.13
N GLU A 18 15.12 -8.66 5.18
CA GLU A 18 14.28 -7.47 5.08
C GLU A 18 15.02 -6.18 5.42
N THR A 19 16.22 -6.27 6.01
CA THR A 19 16.94 -5.10 6.50
C THR A 19 18.44 -5.15 6.20
N THR A 20 19.13 -4.06 6.50
CA THR A 20 20.61 -3.96 6.38
C THR A 20 21.33 -4.27 7.70
N ILE A 21 20.73 -5.05 8.60
CA ILE A 21 21.32 -5.43 9.88
C ILE A 21 22.52 -6.38 9.68
N SER A 22 23.52 -6.28 10.57
CA SER A 22 24.62 -7.24 10.57
C SER A 22 24.17 -8.61 11.14
N GLU A 23 24.82 -9.69 10.73
CA GLU A 23 24.54 -11.04 11.22
C GLU A 23 24.65 -11.16 12.75
N ASP A 24 25.67 -10.54 13.36
CA ASP A 24 25.87 -10.54 14.80
C ASP A 24 24.71 -9.83 15.52
N ALA A 25 24.29 -8.66 15.03
CA ALA A 25 23.18 -7.93 15.62
C ALA A 25 21.84 -8.68 15.43
N ALA A 26 21.60 -9.28 14.27
CA ALA A 26 20.42 -10.11 14.03
C ALA A 26 20.36 -11.33 14.97
N ALA A 27 21.52 -11.96 15.22
CA ALA A 27 21.63 -13.09 16.16
C ALA A 27 21.35 -12.66 17.61
N ILE A 28 21.79 -11.46 18.01
CA ILE A 28 21.51 -10.91 19.34
C ILE A 28 20.02 -10.60 19.45
N ILE A 29 19.45 -9.83 18.53
CA ILE A 29 18.04 -9.43 18.56
C ILE A 29 17.13 -10.66 18.58
N SER A 30 17.38 -11.66 17.72
CA SER A 30 16.55 -12.86 17.68
C SER A 30 16.56 -13.66 19.00
N ARG A 31 17.68 -13.70 19.73
CA ARG A 31 17.80 -14.32 21.06
C ARG A 31 17.03 -13.52 22.13
N GLU A 32 17.17 -12.21 22.11
CA GLU A 32 16.47 -11.33 23.06
C GLU A 32 14.94 -11.40 22.87
N VAL A 33 14.46 -11.47 21.63
CA VAL A 33 13.03 -11.67 21.34
C VAL A 33 12.55 -13.03 21.81
N GLU A 34 13.31 -14.10 21.57
CA GLU A 34 12.98 -15.45 22.08
C GLU A 34 12.86 -15.47 23.62
N LYS A 35 13.82 -14.83 24.31
CA LYS A 35 13.78 -14.70 25.77
C LYS A 35 12.54 -13.94 26.23
N MET A 36 12.25 -12.80 25.62
CA MET A 36 11.05 -12.01 25.92
C MET A 36 9.77 -12.84 25.74
N ILE A 37 9.66 -13.61 24.64
CA ILE A 37 8.49 -14.45 24.37
C ILE A 37 8.36 -15.54 25.44
N ALA A 38 9.46 -16.15 25.87
CA ALA A 38 9.44 -17.17 26.93
C ALA A 38 8.96 -16.62 28.29
N GLU A 39 9.22 -15.33 28.56
CA GLU A 39 8.79 -14.64 29.77
C GLU A 39 7.30 -14.25 29.75
N LEU A 40 6.66 -14.21 28.57
CA LEU A 40 5.24 -13.80 28.43
C LEU A 40 4.23 -14.88 28.80
N GLU A 41 4.65 -16.12 29.02
CA GLU A 41 3.79 -17.27 29.38
C GLU A 41 2.55 -17.41 28.47
N ILE A 42 2.70 -17.16 27.16
CA ILE A 42 1.64 -17.28 26.15
C ILE A 42 1.73 -18.60 25.41
N ASP A 43 0.62 -19.34 25.37
CA ASP A 43 0.54 -20.64 24.69
C ASP A 43 0.69 -20.56 23.18
N MET A 44 0.25 -19.44 22.58
CA MET A 44 0.26 -19.24 21.13
C MET A 44 0.62 -17.80 20.79
N ILE A 45 1.62 -17.63 19.93
CA ILE A 45 2.06 -16.32 19.45
C ILE A 45 1.84 -16.18 17.94
N THR A 46 1.37 -15.00 17.49
CA THR A 46 1.14 -14.71 16.09
C THR A 46 2.35 -14.03 15.45
N ALA A 47 2.53 -14.20 14.14
CA ALA A 47 3.60 -13.54 13.40
C ALA A 47 3.58 -12.00 13.53
N PRO A 48 2.42 -11.30 13.49
CA PRO A 48 2.36 -9.88 13.82
C PRO A 48 2.93 -9.52 15.19
N LEU A 49 2.56 -10.25 16.23
CA LEU A 49 3.05 -9.98 17.60
C LEU A 49 4.57 -10.22 17.68
N ILE A 50 5.09 -11.28 17.06
CA ILE A 50 6.55 -11.52 16.99
C ILE A 50 7.25 -10.31 16.34
N ARG A 51 6.68 -9.75 15.26
CA ARG A 51 7.23 -8.58 14.58
C ARG A 51 7.22 -7.33 15.48
N GLU A 52 6.16 -7.10 16.23
CA GLU A 52 6.06 -6.00 17.18
C GLU A 52 7.12 -6.11 18.29
N LEU A 53 7.29 -7.29 18.87
CA LEU A 53 8.32 -7.56 19.88
C LEU A 53 9.74 -7.38 19.30
N THR A 54 9.97 -7.83 18.06
CA THR A 54 11.23 -7.63 17.35
C THR A 54 11.50 -6.14 17.13
N ASN A 55 10.50 -5.37 16.70
CA ASN A 55 10.62 -3.93 16.50
C ASN A 55 10.88 -3.19 17.83
N ALA A 56 10.26 -3.62 18.93
CA ALA A 56 10.53 -3.07 20.24
C ALA A 56 11.99 -3.28 20.68
N LYS A 57 12.54 -4.48 20.45
CA LYS A 57 13.96 -4.78 20.73
C LYS A 57 14.91 -3.98 19.81
N LEU A 58 14.59 -3.82 18.54
CA LEU A 58 15.38 -2.95 17.63
C LEU A 58 15.45 -1.50 18.14
N VAL A 59 14.35 -0.96 18.67
CA VAL A 59 14.33 0.39 19.27
C VAL A 59 15.17 0.43 20.56
N GLU A 60 15.01 -0.56 21.43
CA GLU A 60 15.78 -0.67 22.70
C GLU A 60 17.30 -0.70 22.45
N TYR A 61 17.73 -1.36 21.36
CA TYR A 61 19.13 -1.42 20.95
C TYR A 61 19.60 -0.22 20.09
N GLY A 62 18.77 0.81 19.94
CA GLY A 62 19.11 2.01 19.18
C GLY A 62 19.15 1.82 17.67
N LEU A 63 18.60 0.70 17.15
CA LEU A 63 18.62 0.32 15.75
C LEU A 63 17.40 0.89 14.99
N SER A 64 17.13 2.18 15.14
CA SER A 64 15.94 2.85 14.58
C SER A 64 15.85 2.75 13.05
N LYS A 65 16.98 2.80 12.33
CA LYS A 65 17.02 2.63 10.88
C LYS A 65 16.59 1.22 10.47
N ILE A 66 17.09 0.22 11.17
CA ILE A 66 16.74 -1.20 10.94
C ILE A 66 15.26 -1.43 11.26
N ARG A 67 14.79 -0.89 12.38
CA ARG A 67 13.36 -0.96 12.75
C ARG A 67 12.47 -0.35 11.66
N LYS A 68 12.86 0.78 11.05
CA LYS A 68 12.12 1.39 9.95
C LYS A 68 12.01 0.44 8.74
N GLN A 69 13.09 -0.23 8.35
CA GLN A 69 13.09 -1.24 7.28
C GLN A 69 12.23 -2.48 7.63
N HIS A 70 12.16 -2.85 8.90
CA HIS A 70 11.38 -3.99 9.39
C HIS A 70 9.93 -3.61 9.74
N THR A 71 9.47 -2.41 9.39
CA THR A 71 8.12 -1.92 9.68
C THR A 71 7.07 -2.77 8.95
N ARG A 72 5.97 -3.06 9.64
CA ARG A 72 4.76 -3.60 9.02
C ARG A 72 3.84 -2.44 8.69
N LEU A 73 3.43 -2.36 7.44
CA LEU A 73 2.35 -1.47 7.03
C LEU A 73 1.00 -2.07 7.42
N GLY A 74 0.05 -1.23 7.77
CA GLY A 74 -1.28 -1.70 8.12
C GLY A 74 -2.12 -0.65 8.82
N VAL A 75 -3.40 -0.97 8.97
CA VAL A 75 -4.39 -0.11 9.62
C VAL A 75 -4.67 -0.67 11.02
N PRO A 76 -4.70 0.17 12.07
CA PRO A 76 -5.11 -0.26 13.41
C PRO A 76 -6.49 -0.93 13.37
N LEU A 77 -6.70 -1.94 14.23
CA LEU A 77 -7.97 -2.69 14.27
C LEU A 77 -9.19 -1.79 14.48
N TYR A 78 -9.04 -0.75 15.29
CA TYR A 78 -10.11 0.21 15.53
C TYR A 78 -10.46 0.96 14.22
N ASP A 79 -9.47 1.49 13.50
CA ASP A 79 -9.67 2.23 12.27
C ASP A 79 -10.20 1.33 11.16
N ALA A 80 -9.69 0.10 11.03
CA ALA A 80 -10.22 -0.89 10.10
C ALA A 80 -11.71 -1.17 10.37
N ARG A 81 -12.11 -1.26 11.65
CA ARG A 81 -13.52 -1.42 12.04
C ARG A 81 -14.36 -0.22 11.64
N GLN A 82 -13.85 1.01 11.82
CA GLN A 82 -14.55 2.22 11.39
C GLN A 82 -14.74 2.24 9.86
N ILE A 83 -13.69 1.94 9.10
CA ILE A 83 -13.74 1.90 7.63
C ILE A 83 -14.74 0.85 7.13
N ILE A 84 -14.80 -0.33 7.78
CA ILE A 84 -15.70 -1.42 7.36
C ILE A 84 -17.16 -1.14 7.76
N MET A 85 -17.39 -0.58 8.94
CA MET A 85 -18.73 -0.43 9.52
C MET A 85 -19.40 0.89 9.20
N MET A 86 -18.65 1.94 8.87
CA MET A 86 -19.18 3.26 8.56
C MET A 86 -19.09 3.57 7.07
N PRO A 87 -20.14 4.18 6.47
CA PRO A 87 -20.05 4.64 5.09
C PRO A 87 -18.95 5.70 4.97
N ASN A 88 -18.02 5.47 4.05
CA ASN A 88 -16.99 6.45 3.74
C ASN A 88 -17.62 7.65 3.03
N LYS A 89 -17.43 8.86 3.57
CA LYS A 89 -17.94 10.11 3.01
C LYS A 89 -16.86 10.99 2.38
N GLU A 90 -15.60 10.58 2.44
CA GLU A 90 -14.49 11.44 2.06
C GLU A 90 -14.31 11.58 0.55
N ASN A 91 -14.79 10.63 -0.24
CA ASN A 91 -14.67 10.70 -1.70
C ASN A 91 -16.03 10.55 -2.37
N ALA A 92 -16.55 11.66 -2.91
CA ALA A 92 -17.85 11.68 -3.61
C ALA A 92 -17.85 10.86 -4.91
N ASN A 93 -16.68 10.56 -5.47
CA ASN A 93 -16.53 9.81 -6.72
C ASN A 93 -16.49 8.29 -6.51
N VAL A 94 -16.35 7.83 -5.26
CA VAL A 94 -16.34 6.41 -4.93
C VAL A 94 -17.68 6.02 -4.31
N PRO A 95 -18.50 5.20 -5.00
CA PRO A 95 -19.77 4.77 -4.44
C PRO A 95 -19.55 3.94 -3.17
N HIS A 96 -20.45 4.11 -2.19
CA HIS A 96 -20.43 3.31 -0.97
C HIS A 96 -20.65 1.82 -1.33
N GLY A 97 -19.66 0.99 -1.04
CA GLY A 97 -19.72 -0.44 -1.34
C GLY A 97 -18.45 -1.18 -0.94
N PRO A 98 -18.37 -2.49 -1.17
CA PRO A 98 -17.20 -3.30 -0.86
C PRO A 98 -15.93 -2.80 -1.54
N GLU A 99 -16.03 -2.30 -2.77
CA GLU A 99 -14.91 -1.73 -3.54
C GLU A 99 -14.37 -0.46 -2.89
N ALA A 100 -15.24 0.42 -2.41
CA ALA A 100 -14.84 1.65 -1.70
C ALA A 100 -14.11 1.32 -0.40
N THR A 101 -14.58 0.33 0.36
CA THR A 101 -13.91 -0.15 1.57
C THR A 101 -12.53 -0.72 1.26
N ASN A 102 -12.43 -1.56 0.22
CA ASN A 102 -11.16 -2.12 -0.23
C ASN A 102 -10.18 -1.03 -0.69
N LEU A 103 -10.68 -0.03 -1.44
CA LEU A 103 -9.88 1.10 -1.89
C LEU A 103 -9.33 1.90 -0.71
N THR A 104 -10.18 2.27 0.25
CA THR A 104 -9.78 3.04 1.43
C THR A 104 -8.72 2.31 2.27
N LEU A 105 -8.87 1.00 2.49
CA LEU A 105 -7.87 0.19 3.18
C LEU A 105 -6.55 0.14 2.42
N ALA A 106 -6.61 -0.03 1.08
CA ALA A 106 -5.42 -0.04 0.23
C ALA A 106 -4.71 1.32 0.20
N GLU A 107 -5.47 2.43 0.14
CA GLU A 107 -4.93 3.79 0.18
C GLU A 107 -4.17 4.08 1.47
N ASN A 108 -4.68 3.66 2.62
CA ASN A 108 -3.98 3.84 3.89
C ASN A 108 -2.61 3.15 3.89
N ILE A 109 -2.53 1.92 3.37
CA ILE A 109 -1.25 1.21 3.23
C ILE A 109 -0.32 1.93 2.26
N LYS A 110 -0.82 2.41 1.13
CA LYS A 110 -0.02 3.11 0.11
C LYS A 110 0.47 4.47 0.60
N LYS A 111 -0.31 5.20 1.42
CA LYS A 111 0.13 6.45 2.07
C LYS A 111 1.36 6.22 2.94
N GLU A 112 1.32 5.20 3.81
CA GLU A 112 2.47 4.85 4.63
C GLU A 112 3.67 4.43 3.79
N PHE A 113 3.46 3.59 2.77
CA PHE A 113 4.50 3.17 1.84
C PHE A 113 5.14 4.37 1.11
N ALA A 114 4.33 5.31 0.63
CA ALA A 114 4.81 6.50 -0.05
C ALA A 114 5.74 7.33 0.83
N LEU A 115 5.36 7.57 2.09
CA LEU A 115 6.16 8.34 3.05
C LEU A 115 7.42 7.60 3.53
N LEU A 116 7.44 6.27 3.48
CA LEU A 116 8.58 5.46 3.94
C LEU A 116 9.60 5.16 2.84
N GLU A 117 9.13 4.94 1.60
CA GLU A 117 9.95 4.34 0.54
C GLU A 117 10.00 5.17 -0.76
N VAL A 118 8.95 5.97 -1.06
CA VAL A 118 8.88 6.71 -2.33
C VAL A 118 9.46 8.11 -2.20
N PHE A 119 9.08 8.84 -1.14
CA PHE A 119 9.60 10.18 -0.88
C PHE A 119 10.83 10.14 0.01
N THR A 120 11.73 11.11 -0.19
CA THR A 120 12.89 11.30 0.69
C THR A 120 12.43 11.68 2.09
N GLN A 121 13.24 11.36 3.10
CA GLN A 121 12.86 11.56 4.51
C GLN A 121 12.54 13.03 4.83
N ASP A 122 13.27 13.98 4.25
CA ASP A 122 13.04 15.41 4.43
C ASP A 122 11.68 15.87 3.90
N LEU A 123 11.25 15.35 2.74
CA LEU A 123 9.92 15.62 2.17
C LEU A 123 8.80 14.96 3.00
N ALA A 124 9.00 13.72 3.42
CA ALA A 124 8.04 13.03 4.29
C ALA A 124 7.90 13.78 5.64
N ASP A 125 9.00 14.19 6.24
CA ASP A 125 9.00 14.95 7.50
C ASP A 125 8.36 16.34 7.32
N ALA A 126 8.62 17.03 6.21
CA ALA A 126 7.98 18.32 5.91
C ALA A 126 6.46 18.17 5.73
N HIS A 127 6.02 17.10 5.07
CA HIS A 127 4.59 16.78 4.96
C HIS A 127 3.96 16.50 6.34
N MET A 128 4.62 15.69 7.16
CA MET A 128 4.12 15.34 8.50
C MET A 128 4.08 16.54 9.46
N ARG A 129 4.98 17.52 9.30
CA ARG A 129 4.94 18.79 10.05
C ARG A 129 3.94 19.81 9.51
N GLY A 130 3.39 19.57 8.30
CA GLY A 130 2.48 20.50 7.63
C GLY A 130 3.20 21.66 6.90
N ASP A 131 4.52 21.60 6.71
CA ASP A 131 5.29 22.59 5.96
C ASP A 131 4.95 22.56 4.46
N ILE A 132 4.64 21.36 3.96
CA ILE A 132 4.16 21.11 2.59
C ILE A 132 2.99 20.13 2.63
N HIS A 133 2.21 20.07 1.55
CA HIS A 133 1.19 19.06 1.34
C HIS A 133 1.54 18.18 0.12
N LEU A 134 1.83 16.91 0.35
CA LEU A 134 1.94 15.90 -0.70
C LEU A 134 0.54 15.34 -0.97
N HIS A 135 0.00 15.62 -2.15
CA HIS A 135 -1.35 15.23 -2.54
C HIS A 135 -1.39 13.75 -2.99
N ASP A 136 -2.53 13.09 -2.81
CA ASP A 136 -2.83 11.76 -3.33
C ASP A 136 -1.80 10.66 -2.99
N LEU A 137 -1.24 10.68 -1.79
CA LEU A 137 -0.28 9.68 -1.32
C LEU A 137 -0.78 8.23 -1.43
N GLY A 138 -2.10 8.03 -1.35
CA GLY A 138 -2.73 6.72 -1.53
C GLY A 138 -2.76 6.22 -2.97
N MET A 139 -2.37 7.06 -3.94
CA MET A 139 -2.38 6.78 -5.37
C MET A 139 -0.98 6.73 -5.98
N VAL A 140 0.03 6.50 -5.18
CA VAL A 140 1.46 6.54 -5.56
C VAL A 140 1.84 5.52 -6.64
N ASP A 141 1.03 4.47 -6.83
CA ASP A 141 1.24 3.38 -7.79
C ASP A 141 0.67 3.66 -9.19
N ARG A 142 -0.06 4.78 -9.38
CA ARG A 142 -0.68 5.12 -10.67
C ARG A 142 -0.90 6.63 -10.78
N PRO A 143 -1.06 7.17 -12.01
CA PRO A 143 -1.50 8.55 -12.19
C PRO A 143 -2.90 8.75 -11.62
N TYR A 144 -3.12 9.85 -10.90
CA TYR A 144 -4.43 10.16 -10.34
C TYR A 144 -5.40 10.64 -11.42
N CYS A 145 -5.02 11.66 -12.17
CA CYS A 145 -5.81 12.24 -13.25
C CYS A 145 -5.08 12.20 -14.59
N SER A 146 -5.85 12.16 -15.67
CA SER A 146 -5.31 12.26 -17.03
C SER A 146 -6.19 13.12 -17.91
N GLY A 147 -5.58 14.07 -18.62
CA GLY A 147 -6.21 14.83 -19.67
C GLY A 147 -6.16 14.06 -20.99
N GLN A 148 -7.32 13.82 -21.62
CA GLN A 148 -7.43 13.06 -22.86
C GLN A 148 -7.98 13.89 -24.00
N SER A 149 -7.51 13.64 -25.23
CA SER A 149 -7.98 14.33 -26.42
C SER A 149 -9.05 13.53 -27.15
N ILE A 150 -10.29 14.02 -27.14
CA ILE A 150 -11.37 13.46 -27.94
C ILE A 150 -11.04 13.58 -29.45
N GLU A 151 -10.35 14.62 -29.86
CA GLU A 151 -9.91 14.79 -31.25
C GLU A 151 -8.96 13.67 -31.67
N TYR A 152 -8.13 13.15 -30.76
CA TYR A 152 -7.28 11.99 -31.04
C TYR A 152 -8.12 10.77 -31.38
N VAL A 153 -9.14 10.47 -30.55
CA VAL A 153 -10.05 9.33 -30.76
C VAL A 153 -10.78 9.46 -32.10
N LYS A 154 -11.29 10.66 -32.38
CA LYS A 154 -11.98 10.96 -33.66
C LYS A 154 -11.07 10.73 -34.85
N ARG A 155 -9.80 11.15 -34.79
CA ARG A 155 -8.85 11.11 -35.90
C ARG A 155 -8.24 9.72 -36.12
N PHE A 156 -7.93 9.00 -35.07
CA PHE A 156 -7.16 7.75 -35.14
C PHE A 156 -7.97 6.51 -34.75
N GLY A 157 -9.17 6.68 -34.19
CA GLY A 157 -9.95 5.56 -33.63
C GLY A 157 -9.42 5.10 -32.29
N LEU A 158 -9.67 3.86 -31.90
CA LEU A 158 -9.25 3.27 -30.65
C LEU A 158 -8.43 1.99 -30.86
N ASN A 159 -7.28 1.96 -30.22
CA ASN A 159 -6.48 0.75 -30.02
C ASN A 159 -6.26 0.57 -28.52
N LEU A 160 -7.18 -0.15 -27.88
CA LEU A 160 -7.15 -0.35 -26.42
C LEU A 160 -6.35 -1.60 -26.06
N PRO A 161 -5.55 -1.59 -25.00
CA PRO A 161 -4.93 -2.78 -24.46
C PRO A 161 -5.99 -3.85 -24.16
N ASN A 162 -5.73 -5.10 -24.55
CA ASN A 162 -6.64 -6.24 -24.35
C ASN A 162 -7.99 -6.15 -25.10
N ALA A 163 -8.16 -5.23 -26.03
CA ALA A 163 -9.35 -5.21 -26.89
C ALA A 163 -9.25 -6.30 -27.96
N LEU A 164 -10.39 -6.97 -28.24
CA LEU A 164 -10.49 -8.00 -29.27
C LEU A 164 -10.32 -7.44 -30.71
N SER A 165 -10.49 -6.14 -30.89
CA SER A 165 -10.37 -5.49 -32.19
C SER A 165 -9.98 -4.01 -32.06
N ILE A 166 -9.27 -3.52 -33.07
CA ILE A 166 -8.97 -2.10 -33.24
C ILE A 166 -10.18 -1.42 -33.88
N ALA A 167 -10.69 -0.37 -33.23
CA ALA A 167 -11.76 0.45 -33.80
C ALA A 167 -11.16 1.55 -34.69
N LYS A 168 -11.54 1.55 -35.98
CA LYS A 168 -11.16 2.60 -36.93
C LYS A 168 -11.82 3.94 -36.57
N PRO A 169 -11.33 5.08 -37.10
CA PRO A 169 -11.98 6.36 -36.94
C PRO A 169 -13.46 6.31 -37.24
N ALA A 170 -14.27 6.89 -36.38
CA ALA A 170 -15.72 6.93 -36.52
C ALA A 170 -16.14 7.78 -37.76
N ARG A 171 -17.07 7.27 -38.53
CA ARG A 171 -17.67 7.99 -39.66
C ARG A 171 -19.02 8.66 -39.32
N HIS A 172 -19.60 8.26 -38.21
CA HIS A 172 -20.91 8.73 -37.71
C HIS A 172 -20.76 9.18 -36.27
N PRO A 173 -21.51 10.22 -35.83
CA PRO A 173 -21.41 10.74 -34.47
C PRO A 173 -21.73 9.74 -33.38
N GLU A 174 -22.70 8.85 -33.60
CA GLU A 174 -23.10 7.79 -32.65
C GLU A 174 -21.94 6.81 -32.39
N VAL A 175 -21.18 6.46 -33.45
CA VAL A 175 -20.01 5.59 -33.33
C VAL A 175 -18.88 6.29 -32.58
N LEU A 176 -18.72 7.60 -32.79
CA LEU A 176 -17.74 8.39 -32.04
C LEU A 176 -18.07 8.43 -30.54
N ILE A 177 -19.36 8.64 -30.20
CA ILE A 177 -19.81 8.64 -28.80
C ILE A 177 -19.53 7.27 -28.16
N GLU A 178 -19.87 6.18 -28.86
CA GLU A 178 -19.58 4.82 -28.37
C GLU A 178 -18.08 4.60 -28.15
N GLN A 179 -17.23 5.09 -29.07
CA GLN A 179 -15.77 5.01 -28.91
C GLN A 179 -15.29 5.80 -27.69
N ILE A 180 -15.82 7.01 -27.46
CA ILE A 180 -15.48 7.83 -26.29
C ILE A 180 -15.88 7.13 -24.99
N ILE A 181 -17.08 6.54 -24.93
CA ILE A 181 -17.55 5.77 -23.76
C ILE A 181 -16.62 4.59 -23.48
N LYS A 182 -16.29 3.80 -24.51
CA LYS A 182 -15.36 2.68 -24.38
C LYS A 182 -13.98 3.10 -23.94
N PHE A 183 -13.49 4.22 -24.46
CA PHE A 183 -12.22 4.81 -24.06
C PHE A 183 -12.22 5.23 -22.59
N SER A 184 -13.25 5.97 -22.15
CA SER A 184 -13.40 6.39 -20.76
C SER A 184 -13.50 5.19 -19.80
N ALA A 185 -14.26 4.17 -20.16
CA ALA A 185 -14.35 2.94 -19.38
C ALA A 185 -12.99 2.20 -19.28
N ALA A 186 -12.20 2.17 -20.36
CA ALA A 186 -10.87 1.57 -20.33
C ALA A 186 -9.89 2.37 -19.45
N LEU A 187 -10.01 3.70 -19.41
CA LEU A 187 -9.15 4.56 -18.60
C LEU A 187 -9.35 4.33 -17.09
N GLN A 188 -10.54 3.93 -16.63
CA GLN A 188 -10.80 3.63 -15.22
C GLN A 188 -9.88 2.54 -14.65
N GLY A 189 -9.35 1.65 -15.49
CA GLY A 189 -8.35 0.66 -15.09
C GLY A 189 -6.93 1.21 -14.94
N HIS A 190 -6.65 2.42 -15.42
CA HIS A 190 -5.31 3.01 -15.49
C HIS A 190 -5.14 4.26 -14.63
N PHE A 191 -6.22 4.94 -14.31
CA PHE A 191 -6.25 6.18 -13.53
C PHE A 191 -7.18 6.03 -12.33
N SER A 192 -6.97 6.84 -11.32
CA SER A 192 -7.76 6.78 -10.07
C SER A 192 -8.90 7.80 -10.04
N GLY A 193 -8.90 8.79 -10.93
CA GLY A 193 -9.90 9.84 -11.04
C GLY A 193 -10.40 10.05 -12.46
#